data_9c5cf1f1be7f9e7e1f4b330d4b8252af
#
_entry.id   9c5cf1f1be7f9e7e1f4b330d4b8252af
#
_cell.length_a   1.000
_cell.length_b   1.000
_cell.length_c   1.000
_cell.angle_alpha   90.00
_cell.angle_beta   90.00
_cell.angle_gamma   90.00
#
_symmetry.space_group_name_H-M   'P 1'
#
loop_
_entity.id
_entity.type
_entity.pdbx_description
1 polymer ?
#
loop_
_entity_poly.entity_id
_entity_poly.type
_entity_poly.pdbx_seq_one_letter_code
_entity_poly.pdbx_strand_id
1 'polypeptide(L)'
;MNTQDVANDLVTLCKQGKFAEAGEKYWADDVVSVEAGAPGGGDPVSRGKDAARGKGEWWEANHEVHGVEVEGPYVNGDQFVVRFKMDMTPKQSGQRVTMDETGLYTLKNGKIAEERFFYGG
;
A
#
# COMPACT_ATOMS: atom_id res chain seq x y z
N MET A 1 -2.98 -20.48 2.22
CA MET A 1 -3.26 -19.41 3.19
C MET A 1 -4.62 -18.82 2.90
N ASN A 2 -5.42 -18.62 3.93
CA ASN A 2 -6.70 -17.92 3.78
C ASN A 2 -6.49 -16.39 3.83
N THR A 3 -7.57 -15.64 3.63
CA THR A 3 -7.52 -14.17 3.63
C THR A 3 -6.96 -13.63 4.95
N GLN A 4 -7.37 -14.19 6.08
CA GLN A 4 -6.89 -13.74 7.39
C GLN A 4 -5.38 -13.91 7.53
N ASP A 5 -4.83 -15.03 7.06
CA ASP A 5 -3.38 -15.28 7.14
C ASP A 5 -2.58 -14.29 6.29
N VAL A 6 -3.04 -14.04 5.07
CA VAL A 6 -2.40 -13.07 4.17
C VAL A 6 -2.46 -11.68 4.78
N ALA A 7 -3.63 -11.30 5.28
CA ALA A 7 -3.83 -9.98 5.88
C ALA A 7 -2.94 -9.77 7.11
N ASN A 8 -2.85 -10.77 7.98
CA ASN A 8 -2.01 -10.70 9.18
C ASN A 8 -0.53 -10.55 8.82
N ASP A 9 -0.05 -11.32 7.86
CA ASP A 9 1.34 -11.26 7.44
C ASP A 9 1.66 -9.91 6.76
N LEU A 10 0.77 -9.43 5.91
CA LEU A 10 0.93 -8.13 5.26
C LEU A 10 1.03 -7.01 6.31
N VAL A 11 0.15 -7.00 7.29
CA VAL A 11 0.18 -6.01 8.37
C VAL A 11 1.49 -6.10 9.15
N THR A 12 1.95 -7.31 9.46
CA THR A 12 3.22 -7.51 10.16
C THR A 12 4.39 -6.92 9.39
N LEU A 13 4.45 -7.18 8.08
CA LEU A 13 5.49 -6.63 7.21
C LEU A 13 5.42 -5.10 7.15
N CYS A 14 4.22 -4.55 7.03
CA CYS A 14 4.02 -3.10 6.99
C CYS A 14 4.43 -2.42 8.31
N LYS A 15 4.15 -3.04 9.45
CA LYS A 15 4.59 -2.54 10.76
C LYS A 15 6.12 -2.47 10.85
N GLN A 16 6.81 -3.33 10.14
CA GLN A 16 8.27 -3.34 10.06
C GLN A 16 8.83 -2.40 9.00
N GLY A 17 7.97 -1.68 8.29
CA GLY A 17 8.38 -0.81 7.19
C GLY A 17 8.72 -1.55 5.91
N LYS A 18 8.39 -2.83 5.81
CA LYS A 18 8.75 -3.71 4.68
C LYS A 18 7.64 -3.72 3.61
N PHE A 19 7.27 -2.54 3.12
CA PHE A 19 6.17 -2.39 2.16
C PHE A 19 6.47 -3.06 0.83
N ALA A 20 7.68 -2.89 0.30
CA ALA A 20 8.10 -3.51 -0.96
C ALA A 20 8.07 -5.04 -0.86
N GLU A 21 8.55 -5.59 0.24
CA GLU A 21 8.55 -7.04 0.48
C GLU A 21 7.12 -7.58 0.54
N ALA A 22 6.21 -6.85 1.21
CA ALA A 22 4.81 -7.24 1.30
C ALA A 22 4.18 -7.31 -0.09
N GLY A 23 4.43 -6.31 -0.93
CA GLY A 23 3.95 -6.30 -2.31
C GLY A 23 4.50 -7.45 -3.13
N GLU A 24 5.81 -7.64 -3.11
CA GLU A 24 6.44 -8.74 -3.86
C GLU A 24 5.92 -10.11 -3.45
N LYS A 25 5.63 -10.28 -2.18
CA LYS A 25 5.13 -11.56 -1.67
C LYS A 25 3.68 -11.83 -2.08
N TYR A 26 2.83 -10.80 -2.12
CA TYR A 26 1.39 -10.99 -2.25
C TYR A 26 0.74 -10.44 -3.53
N TRP A 27 1.39 -9.54 -4.28
CA TRP A 27 0.80 -9.05 -5.53
C TRP A 27 0.61 -10.21 -6.53
N ALA A 28 -0.59 -10.29 -7.12
CA ALA A 28 -0.80 -11.10 -8.31
C ALA A 28 -0.04 -10.48 -9.49
N ASP A 29 0.30 -11.28 -10.50
CA ASP A 29 1.00 -10.78 -11.69
C ASP A 29 0.20 -9.67 -12.39
N ASP A 30 -1.12 -9.77 -12.36
CA ASP A 30 -2.06 -8.82 -12.98
C ASP A 30 -2.70 -7.87 -11.96
N VAL A 31 -2.05 -7.63 -10.83
CA VAL A 31 -2.58 -6.75 -9.78
C VAL A 31 -2.96 -5.38 -10.34
N VAL A 32 -4.06 -4.82 -9.83
CA VAL A 32 -4.46 -3.44 -10.11
C VAL A 32 -4.29 -2.63 -8.83
N SER A 33 -3.48 -1.60 -8.89
CA SER A 33 -3.20 -0.73 -7.74
C SER A 33 -3.72 0.66 -8.02
N VAL A 34 -4.63 1.16 -7.17
CA VAL A 34 -5.36 2.41 -7.39
C VAL A 34 -5.07 3.38 -6.27
N GLU A 35 -4.58 4.57 -6.63
CA GLU A 35 -4.37 5.67 -5.69
C GLU A 35 -5.59 6.58 -5.67
N ALA A 36 -5.77 7.32 -4.57
CA ALA A 36 -6.85 8.30 -4.45
C ALA A 36 -6.63 9.53 -5.33
N GLY A 37 -5.39 9.79 -5.69
CA GLY A 37 -5.00 10.86 -6.60
C GLY A 37 -3.90 10.36 -7.53
N ALA A 38 -3.40 11.23 -8.38
CA ALA A 38 -2.32 10.91 -9.32
C ALA A 38 -0.99 11.49 -8.83
N PRO A 39 -0.25 10.81 -7.96
CA PRO A 39 1.04 11.29 -7.49
C PRO A 39 1.96 11.54 -8.69
N GLY A 40 2.60 12.70 -8.73
CA GLY A 40 3.45 13.07 -9.86
C GLY A 40 2.69 13.44 -11.13
N GLY A 41 1.35 13.52 -11.10
CA GLY A 41 0.53 13.97 -12.21
C GLY A 41 0.20 12.91 -13.25
N GLY A 42 0.47 11.64 -12.97
CA GLY A 42 0.19 10.53 -13.88
C GLY A 42 -1.19 9.89 -13.68
N ASP A 43 -1.33 8.67 -14.16
CA ASP A 43 -2.54 7.86 -13.99
C ASP A 43 -2.59 7.34 -12.54
N PRO A 44 -3.71 7.51 -11.82
CA PRO A 44 -3.84 6.94 -10.48
C PRO A 44 -3.91 5.41 -10.47
N VAL A 45 -4.10 4.78 -11.61
CA VAL A 45 -4.21 3.32 -11.73
C VAL A 45 -2.92 2.73 -12.31
N SER A 46 -2.32 1.80 -11.57
CA SER A 46 -1.17 1.02 -12.03
C SER A 46 -1.64 -0.41 -12.27
N ARG A 47 -1.34 -0.96 -13.45
CA ARG A 47 -1.76 -2.31 -13.84
C ARG A 47 -0.56 -3.21 -14.00
N GLY A 48 -0.60 -4.35 -13.32
CA GLY A 48 0.45 -5.35 -13.33
C GLY A 48 1.47 -5.15 -12.23
N LYS A 49 2.15 -6.23 -11.88
CA LYS A 49 3.10 -6.27 -10.77
C LYS A 49 4.28 -5.33 -10.99
N ASP A 50 4.77 -5.22 -12.23
CA ASP A 50 5.90 -4.33 -12.54
C ASP A 50 5.53 -2.86 -12.34
N ALA A 51 4.32 -2.47 -12.75
CA ALA A 51 3.84 -1.10 -12.57
C ALA A 51 3.64 -0.78 -11.08
N ALA A 52 3.08 -1.72 -10.31
CA ALA A 52 2.92 -1.54 -8.87
C ALA A 52 4.27 -1.40 -8.18
N ARG A 53 5.26 -2.21 -8.56
CA ARG A 53 6.63 -2.12 -8.06
C ARG A 53 7.25 -0.75 -8.38
N GLY A 54 7.13 -0.31 -9.61
CA GLY A 54 7.67 0.99 -10.04
C GLY A 54 7.06 2.16 -9.28
N LYS A 55 5.75 2.09 -9.01
CA LYS A 55 5.07 3.08 -8.19
C LYS A 55 5.64 3.13 -6.76
N GLY A 56 5.84 1.98 -6.17
CA GLY A 56 6.42 1.88 -4.82
C GLY A 56 7.86 2.41 -4.76
N GLU A 57 8.67 2.10 -5.76
CA GLU A 57 10.05 2.59 -5.85
C GLU A 57 10.08 4.12 -6.01
N TRP A 58 9.20 4.67 -6.85
CA TRP A 58 9.07 6.11 -7.01
C TRP A 58 8.69 6.77 -5.69
N TRP A 59 7.72 6.19 -4.99
CA TRP A 59 7.25 6.72 -3.72
C TRP A 59 8.37 6.74 -2.67
N GLU A 60 9.10 5.65 -2.53
CA GLU A 60 10.22 5.56 -1.59
C GLU A 60 11.34 6.55 -1.94
N ALA A 61 11.63 6.72 -3.22
CA ALA A 61 12.67 7.65 -3.66
C ALA A 61 12.31 9.10 -3.39
N ASN A 62 11.02 9.43 -3.31
CA ASN A 62 10.53 10.81 -3.17
C ASN A 62 10.01 11.16 -1.78
N HIS A 63 10.06 10.22 -0.83
CA HIS A 63 9.59 10.45 0.54
C HIS A 63 10.58 9.89 1.55
N GLU A 64 10.82 10.65 2.60
CA GLU A 64 11.57 10.16 3.75
C GLU A 64 10.57 9.78 4.83
N VAL A 65 10.54 8.50 5.20
CA VAL A 65 9.60 7.98 6.21
C VAL A 65 10.29 7.97 7.56
N HIS A 66 9.71 8.66 8.53
CA HIS A 66 10.23 8.74 9.90
C HIS A 66 9.61 7.68 10.81
N GLY A 67 8.36 7.30 10.53
CA GLY A 67 7.67 6.28 11.30
C GLY A 67 6.35 5.91 10.64
N VAL A 68 5.84 4.75 11.01
CA VAL A 68 4.57 4.25 10.51
C VAL A 68 3.81 3.55 11.63
N GLU A 69 2.50 3.84 11.71
CA GLU A 69 1.56 3.11 12.55
C GLU A 69 0.60 2.38 11.62
N VAL A 70 0.34 1.11 11.91
CA VAL A 70 -0.53 0.27 11.08
C VAL A 70 -1.60 -0.33 11.97
N GLU A 71 -2.86 -0.11 11.59
CA GLU A 71 -4.03 -0.67 12.26
C GLU A 71 -4.73 -1.68 11.36
N GLY A 72 -5.20 -2.76 11.96
CA GLY A 72 -5.90 -3.84 11.27
C GLY A 72 -5.12 -5.14 11.37
N PRO A 73 -5.42 -6.11 10.52
CA PRO A 73 -6.38 -6.03 9.41
C PRO A 73 -7.84 -6.18 9.86
N TYR A 74 -8.74 -5.63 9.08
CA TYR A 74 -10.19 -5.83 9.24
C TYR A 74 -10.67 -6.66 8.05
N VAL A 75 -10.96 -7.94 8.30
CA VAL A 75 -11.18 -8.92 7.24
C VAL A 75 -12.67 -9.21 7.06
N ASN A 76 -13.11 -9.26 5.80
CA ASN A 76 -14.44 -9.71 5.43
C ASN A 76 -14.36 -10.43 4.08
N GLY A 77 -14.60 -11.75 4.11
CA GLY A 77 -14.56 -12.59 2.90
C GLY A 77 -13.19 -12.59 2.26
N ASP A 78 -13.12 -12.18 1.01
CA ASP A 78 -11.88 -12.10 0.24
C ASP A 78 -11.23 -10.71 0.28
N GLN A 79 -11.72 -9.83 1.16
CA GLN A 79 -11.22 -8.46 1.28
C GLN A 79 -10.74 -8.17 2.70
N PHE A 80 -9.83 -7.23 2.81
CA PHE A 80 -9.44 -6.67 4.11
C PHE A 80 -9.02 -5.23 3.98
N VAL A 81 -9.15 -4.51 5.10
CA VAL A 81 -8.81 -3.09 5.21
C VAL A 81 -7.67 -2.93 6.19
N VAL A 82 -6.73 -2.06 5.85
CA VAL A 82 -5.61 -1.68 6.71
C VAL A 82 -5.52 -0.16 6.74
N ARG A 83 -5.32 0.42 7.92
CA ARG A 83 -5.11 1.85 8.07
C ARG A 83 -3.65 2.13 8.37
N PHE A 84 -3.08 3.09 7.64
CA PHE A 84 -1.70 3.51 7.79
C PHE A 84 -1.64 4.97 8.23
N LYS A 85 -0.83 5.25 9.25
CA LYS A 85 -0.45 6.62 9.59
C LYS A 85 1.05 6.73 9.42
N MET A 86 1.48 7.59 8.52
CA MET A 86 2.89 7.75 8.23
C MET A 86 3.37 9.14 8.57
N ASP A 87 4.43 9.21 9.36
CA ASP A 87 5.18 10.42 9.63
C ASP A 87 6.27 10.48 8.57
N MET A 88 6.20 11.44 7.66
CA MET A 88 7.09 11.49 6.53
C MET A 88 7.40 12.90 6.07
N THR A 89 8.46 13.05 5.28
CA THR A 89 8.82 14.29 4.63
C THR A 89 8.90 14.04 3.13
N PRO A 90 7.97 14.59 2.32
CA PRO A 90 8.14 14.57 0.87
C PRO A 90 9.36 15.39 0.51
N LYS A 91 10.29 14.81 -0.27
CA LYS A 91 11.55 15.47 -0.62
C LYS A 91 11.34 16.74 -1.44
N GLN A 92 10.29 16.75 -2.26
CA GLN A 92 9.96 17.89 -3.10
C GLN A 92 9.60 19.15 -2.29
N SER A 93 8.79 18.98 -1.24
CA SER A 93 8.38 20.11 -0.38
C SER A 93 9.34 20.35 0.77
N GLY A 94 10.04 19.31 1.23
CA GLY A 94 10.88 19.35 2.42
C GLY A 94 10.11 19.55 3.72
N GLN A 95 8.78 19.49 3.66
CA GLN A 95 7.90 19.75 4.80
C GLN A 95 7.41 18.46 5.41
N ARG A 96 7.75 18.22 6.68
CA ARG A 96 7.32 17.03 7.42
C ARG A 96 5.81 17.05 7.65
N VAL A 97 5.14 15.94 7.29
CA VAL A 97 3.69 15.81 7.39
C VAL A 97 3.34 14.44 7.97
N THR A 98 2.10 14.32 8.49
CA THR A 98 1.53 13.03 8.85
C THR A 98 0.47 12.69 7.81
N MET A 99 0.61 11.54 7.16
CA MET A 99 -0.33 11.05 6.18
C MET A 99 -1.19 9.95 6.80
N ASP A 100 -2.51 10.07 6.67
CA ASP A 100 -3.48 9.06 7.12
C ASP A 100 -4.11 8.44 5.88
N GLU A 101 -3.94 7.12 5.73
CA GLU A 101 -4.32 6.40 4.52
C GLU A 101 -4.98 5.08 4.88
N THR A 102 -6.03 4.72 4.15
CA THR A 102 -6.70 3.42 4.28
C THR A 102 -6.53 2.64 2.99
N GLY A 103 -6.10 1.40 3.11
CA GLY A 103 -5.97 0.48 1.97
C GLY A 103 -7.04 -0.59 2.00
N LEU A 104 -7.71 -0.80 0.88
CA LEU A 104 -8.65 -1.90 0.67
C LEU A 104 -8.01 -2.90 -0.28
N TYR A 105 -7.85 -4.12 0.21
CA TYR A 105 -7.20 -5.20 -0.54
C TYR A 105 -8.23 -6.27 -0.88
N THR A 106 -8.24 -6.68 -2.14
CA THR A 106 -9.09 -7.78 -2.62
C THR A 106 -8.19 -8.92 -3.07
N LEU A 107 -8.39 -10.09 -2.50
CA LEU A 107 -7.60 -11.28 -2.81
C LEU A 107 -8.30 -12.17 -3.83
N LYS A 108 -7.49 -12.84 -4.65
CA LYS A 108 -7.92 -13.91 -5.52
C LYS A 108 -6.83 -14.98 -5.52
N ASN A 109 -7.19 -16.20 -5.18
CA ASN A 109 -6.25 -17.34 -5.09
C ASN A 109 -5.05 -17.05 -4.17
N GLY A 110 -5.29 -16.35 -3.05
CA GLY A 110 -4.25 -16.05 -2.08
C GLY A 110 -3.31 -14.92 -2.45
N LYS A 111 -3.59 -14.21 -3.55
CA LYS A 111 -2.79 -13.06 -4.01
C LYS A 111 -3.65 -11.81 -4.07
N ILE A 112 -3.02 -10.65 -3.96
CA ILE A 112 -3.71 -9.36 -4.08
C ILE A 112 -4.04 -9.12 -5.55
N ALA A 113 -5.32 -9.19 -5.89
CA ALA A 113 -5.82 -8.88 -7.23
C ALA A 113 -6.00 -7.37 -7.42
N GLU A 114 -6.43 -6.68 -6.37
CA GLU A 114 -6.59 -5.23 -6.37
C GLU A 114 -6.23 -4.66 -5.00
N GLU A 115 -5.53 -3.54 -5.00
CA GLU A 115 -5.33 -2.73 -3.82
C GLU A 115 -5.77 -1.31 -4.15
N ARG A 116 -6.57 -0.71 -3.27
CA ARG A 116 -7.12 0.63 -3.48
C ARG A 116 -6.89 1.46 -2.23
N PHE A 117 -6.29 2.63 -2.42
CA PHE A 117 -5.91 3.50 -1.33
C PHE A 117 -6.80 4.73 -1.26
N PHE A 118 -7.21 5.09 -0.05
CA PHE A 118 -8.05 6.24 0.24
C PHE A 118 -7.27 7.17 1.16
N TYR A 119 -7.03 8.35 0.69
CA TYR A 119 -6.47 9.45 1.48
C TYR A 119 -7.03 10.72 0.89
N GLY A 120 -7.09 11.74 1.67
CA GLY A 120 -7.69 12.90 1.12
C GLY A 120 -7.34 14.12 1.89
N GLY A 121 -7.70 15.11 1.38
CA GLY A 121 -7.44 16.27 2.06
C GLY A 121 -7.93 17.49 1.56
#